data_49f0fe95e928d4487851ec4cc079e934
#
_entry.id   49f0fe95e928d4487851ec4cc079e934
#
_cell.length_a   1.000
_cell.length_b   1.000
_cell.length_c   1.000
_cell.angle_alpha   90.00
_cell.angle_beta   90.00
_cell.angle_gamma   90.00
#
_symmetry.space_group_name_H-M   'P 1'
#
loop_
_entity.id
_entity.type
_entity.pdbx_description
1 polymer ?
#
loop_
_entity_poly.entity_id
_entity_poly.type
_entity_poly.pdbx_seq_one_letter_code
_entity_poly.pdbx_strand_id
1 'polypeptide(L)'
;PLCMHGYHNITECQDLVIQFSSDFLYQVSSSLQKDQVLEISPDAEPFLMLDGEHRKSLDDLYQKRFYNRIYNKKGNLAEEWQMDAVILQFLAKLLENGSIQLHQGYGGKEEIQQISDVIHYLMANPAERLDMHEASRRCGLSYYAFSRFFHEMTGMGYAEYGNLIRIRHTEELLIYSDMSVEEISRAVGMSSANYYTRLFKKVNGMSPTKYRSVYGKRQY
;
A
#
# COMPACT_ATOMS: atom_id res chain seq x y z
N PRO A 1 2.96 -8.06 0.54
CA PRO A 1 2.58 -8.04 -0.89
C PRO A 1 2.70 -6.62 -1.43
N LEU A 2 3.43 -6.53 -2.53
CA LEU A 2 3.66 -5.28 -3.23
C LEU A 2 2.37 -4.86 -3.92
N CYS A 3 1.88 -3.67 -3.65
CA CYS A 3 0.73 -3.12 -4.33
C CYS A 3 1.17 -1.90 -5.17
N MET A 4 1.05 -2.00 -6.49
CA MET A 4 1.35 -0.89 -7.41
C MET A 4 0.04 -0.35 -7.95
N HIS A 5 -0.12 0.97 -7.86
CA HIS A 5 -1.27 1.68 -8.41
C HIS A 5 -0.76 2.77 -9.36
N GLY A 6 -1.26 2.77 -10.58
CA GLY A 6 -1.02 3.85 -11.52
C GLY A 6 -2.24 4.76 -11.57
N TYR A 7 -2.03 6.04 -11.48
CA TYR A 7 -3.06 7.07 -11.70
C TYR A 7 -2.78 7.75 -13.02
N HIS A 8 -3.78 7.78 -13.91
CA HIS A 8 -3.75 8.65 -15.06
C HIS A 8 -4.54 9.91 -14.71
N ASN A 9 -3.84 11.01 -14.50
CA ASN A 9 -4.48 12.29 -14.36
C ASN A 9 -4.79 12.88 -15.73
N ILE A 10 -5.86 13.67 -15.84
CA ILE A 10 -6.38 14.26 -17.08
C ILE A 10 -5.40 15.30 -17.67
N THR A 11 -4.33 15.62 -16.98
CA THR A 11 -3.27 16.55 -17.40
C THR A 11 -1.91 15.86 -17.39
N GLU A 12 -1.60 15.07 -18.40
CA GLU A 12 -0.26 14.56 -18.79
C GLU A 12 0.67 13.99 -17.67
N CYS A 13 0.25 13.96 -16.42
CA CYS A 13 0.99 13.37 -15.32
C CYS A 13 0.54 11.92 -15.08
N GLN A 14 1.48 10.99 -15.08
CA GLN A 14 1.29 9.61 -14.64
C GLN A 14 1.88 9.46 -13.26
N ASP A 15 1.04 9.24 -12.27
CA ASP A 15 1.50 8.94 -10.91
C ASP A 15 1.58 7.43 -10.71
N LEU A 16 2.74 6.95 -10.31
CA LEU A 16 2.96 5.58 -9.89
C LEU A 16 3.09 5.54 -8.37
N VAL A 17 2.14 4.90 -7.70
CA VAL A 17 2.20 4.67 -6.26
C VAL A 17 2.71 3.26 -6.00
N ILE A 18 3.85 3.15 -5.35
CA ILE A 18 4.43 1.88 -4.91
C ILE A 18 4.22 1.78 -3.40
N GLN A 19 3.48 0.76 -2.98
CA GLN A 19 3.26 0.46 -1.57
C GLN A 19 3.87 -0.90 -1.24
N PHE A 20 4.72 -0.95 -0.24
CA PHE A 20 5.35 -2.18 0.24
C PHE A 20 5.29 -2.25 1.77
N SER A 21 5.34 -3.46 2.31
CA SER A 21 5.39 -3.66 3.76
C SER A 21 6.82 -3.52 4.28
N SER A 22 6.97 -3.18 5.57
CA SER A 22 8.27 -3.18 6.23
C SER A 22 8.97 -4.55 6.14
N ASP A 23 8.21 -5.65 6.17
CA ASP A 23 8.76 -7.00 6.03
C ASP A 23 9.45 -7.23 4.69
N PHE A 24 8.94 -6.61 3.62
CA PHE A 24 9.61 -6.65 2.33
C PHE A 24 11.05 -6.12 2.46
N LEU A 25 11.22 -4.97 3.12
CA LEU A 25 12.55 -4.39 3.33
C LEU A 25 13.47 -5.32 4.14
N TYR A 26 12.95 -5.96 5.18
CA TYR A 26 13.74 -6.90 5.99
C TYR A 26 14.07 -8.20 5.27
N GLN A 27 13.21 -8.66 4.38
CA GLN A 27 13.46 -9.86 3.58
C GLN A 27 14.52 -9.64 2.50
N VAL A 28 14.56 -8.45 1.90
CA VAL A 28 15.45 -8.15 0.77
C VAL A 28 16.74 -7.45 1.17
N SER A 29 16.84 -6.93 2.38
CA SER A 29 18.04 -6.28 2.87
C SER A 29 18.47 -6.83 4.23
N SER A 30 19.50 -7.67 4.21
CA SER A 30 20.18 -8.12 5.43
C SER A 30 20.87 -7.00 6.21
N SER A 31 21.02 -5.84 5.59
CA SER A 31 21.64 -4.65 6.18
C SER A 31 20.68 -3.88 7.09
N LEU A 32 19.36 -4.05 6.91
CA LEU A 32 18.37 -3.42 7.78
C LEU A 32 18.20 -4.25 9.07
N GLN A 33 18.37 -3.58 10.19
CA GLN A 33 18.05 -4.17 11.48
C GLN A 33 16.54 -4.10 11.70
N LYS A 34 15.96 -5.08 12.40
CA LYS A 34 14.51 -5.20 12.60
C LYS A 34 13.88 -4.05 13.41
N ASP A 35 14.69 -3.25 14.07
CA ASP A 35 14.33 -2.07 14.85
C ASP A 35 14.56 -0.75 14.09
N GLN A 36 14.99 -0.82 12.84
CA GLN A 36 15.15 0.36 11.99
C GLN A 36 13.88 0.62 11.17
N VAL A 37 13.53 1.89 11.04
CA VAL A 37 12.43 2.38 10.21
C VAL A 37 12.96 3.38 9.18
N LEU A 38 12.34 3.36 7.99
CA LEU A 38 12.58 4.39 6.98
C LEU A 38 11.62 5.53 7.24
N GLU A 39 12.15 6.73 7.40
CA GLU A 39 11.38 7.94 7.60
C GLU A 39 11.68 8.95 6.49
N ILE A 40 10.64 9.66 6.04
CA ILE A 40 10.81 10.77 5.08
C ILE A 40 11.50 11.91 5.84
N SER A 41 12.60 12.40 5.28
CA SER A 41 13.31 13.52 5.88
C SER A 41 12.40 14.76 5.91
N PRO A 42 12.33 15.48 7.04
CA PRO A 42 11.49 16.69 7.14
C PRO A 42 11.81 17.75 6.09
N ASP A 43 13.09 17.81 5.69
CA ASP A 43 13.62 18.76 4.71
C ASP A 43 13.73 18.15 3.30
N ALA A 44 13.13 16.95 3.08
CA ALA A 44 13.18 16.30 1.79
C ALA A 44 12.47 17.12 0.73
N GLU A 45 13.12 17.31 -0.41
CA GLU A 45 12.41 17.82 -1.57
C GLU A 45 11.31 16.82 -1.99
N PRO A 46 10.09 17.31 -2.24
CA PRO A 46 8.95 16.42 -2.54
C PRO A 46 9.06 15.73 -3.91
N PHE A 47 10.13 16.00 -4.66
CA PHE A 47 10.33 15.49 -6.01
C PHE A 47 11.69 14.81 -6.14
N LEU A 48 11.70 13.58 -6.64
CA LEU A 48 12.90 12.90 -7.09
C LEU A 48 12.95 12.92 -8.61
N MET A 49 13.97 13.56 -9.18
CA MET A 49 14.24 13.50 -10.61
C MET A 49 14.87 12.13 -10.94
N LEU A 50 14.14 11.31 -11.66
CA LEU A 50 14.63 10.05 -12.17
C LEU A 50 15.35 10.27 -13.49
N ASP A 51 16.53 9.69 -13.66
CA ASP A 51 17.16 9.57 -14.97
C ASP A 51 16.37 8.63 -15.90
N GLY A 52 16.73 8.65 -17.18
CA GLY A 52 15.98 7.92 -18.20
C GLY A 52 15.99 6.39 -17.99
N GLU A 53 17.02 5.85 -17.38
CA GLU A 53 17.14 4.40 -17.11
C GLU A 53 16.22 3.96 -15.96
N HIS A 54 16.24 4.68 -14.85
CA HIS A 54 15.36 4.41 -13.72
C HIS A 54 13.89 4.62 -14.08
N ARG A 55 13.58 5.67 -14.84
CA ARG A 55 12.22 5.91 -15.35
C ARG A 55 11.75 4.76 -16.22
N LYS A 56 12.56 4.32 -17.16
CA LYS A 56 12.24 3.18 -18.02
C LYS A 56 12.02 1.89 -17.22
N SER A 57 12.86 1.63 -16.24
CA SER A 57 12.73 0.45 -15.36
C SER A 57 11.40 0.46 -14.60
N LEU A 58 10.97 1.61 -14.10
CA LEU A 58 9.66 1.76 -13.43
C LEU A 58 8.49 1.60 -14.42
N ASP A 59 8.58 2.16 -15.61
CA ASP A 59 7.55 2.01 -16.65
C ASP A 59 7.41 0.55 -17.08
N ASP A 60 8.51 -0.14 -17.34
CA ASP A 60 8.54 -1.56 -17.70
C ASP A 60 7.94 -2.43 -16.59
N LEU A 61 8.26 -2.12 -15.32
CA LEU A 61 7.73 -2.78 -14.16
C LEU A 61 6.21 -2.60 -14.06
N TYR A 62 5.74 -1.36 -14.24
CA TYR A 62 4.32 -1.03 -14.20
C TYR A 62 3.55 -1.77 -15.30
N GLN A 63 4.03 -1.69 -16.55
CA GLN A 63 3.39 -2.35 -17.70
C GLN A 63 3.32 -3.86 -17.51
N LYS A 64 4.41 -4.48 -17.06
CA LYS A 64 4.48 -5.92 -16.84
C LYS A 64 3.53 -6.39 -15.74
N ARG A 65 3.46 -5.67 -14.63
CA ARG A 65 2.55 -6.00 -13.53
C ARG A 65 1.10 -5.75 -13.89
N PHE A 66 0.81 -4.63 -14.54
CA PHE A 66 -0.51 -4.32 -15.06
C PHE A 66 -1.00 -5.39 -16.04
N TYR A 67 -0.13 -5.80 -16.96
CA TYR A 67 -0.41 -6.87 -17.92
C TYR A 67 -0.69 -8.20 -17.22
N ASN A 68 0.19 -8.63 -16.31
CA ASN A 68 0.03 -9.88 -15.57
C ASN A 68 -1.28 -9.90 -14.76
N ARG A 69 -1.65 -8.77 -14.18
CA ARG A 69 -2.89 -8.62 -13.41
C ARG A 69 -4.14 -8.69 -14.31
N ILE A 70 -4.13 -8.02 -15.46
CA ILE A 70 -5.24 -8.05 -16.42
C ILE A 70 -5.49 -9.47 -16.94
N TYR A 71 -4.44 -10.21 -17.24
CA TYR A 71 -4.55 -11.55 -17.81
C TYR A 71 -4.52 -12.68 -16.76
N ASN A 72 -4.63 -12.32 -15.48
CA ASN A 72 -4.63 -13.26 -14.35
C ASN A 72 -3.44 -14.24 -14.38
N LYS A 73 -2.29 -13.78 -14.91
CA LYS A 73 -1.05 -14.55 -14.93
C LYS A 73 -0.35 -14.38 -13.60
N LYS A 74 -0.07 -15.51 -12.94
CA LYS A 74 0.88 -15.50 -11.82
C LYS A 74 2.25 -15.16 -12.40
N GLY A 75 2.90 -14.13 -11.84
CA GLY A 75 4.29 -13.85 -12.12
C GLY A 75 5.17 -15.07 -11.74
N ASN A 76 6.27 -15.26 -12.44
CA ASN A 76 7.27 -16.24 -12.00
C ASN A 76 8.22 -15.60 -10.97
N LEU A 77 8.95 -16.43 -10.24
CA LEU A 77 9.86 -15.98 -9.18
C LEU A 77 10.92 -14.96 -9.70
N ALA A 78 11.38 -15.13 -10.94
CA ALA A 78 12.35 -14.20 -11.53
C ALA A 78 11.76 -12.82 -11.78
N GLU A 79 10.48 -12.75 -12.15
CA GLU A 79 9.77 -11.48 -12.32
C GLU A 79 9.54 -10.77 -10.97
N GLU A 80 9.25 -11.54 -9.91
CA GLU A 80 9.13 -11.00 -8.55
C GLU A 80 10.46 -10.41 -8.10
N TRP A 81 11.57 -11.14 -8.27
CA TRP A 81 12.90 -10.64 -7.92
C TRP A 81 13.35 -9.42 -8.74
N GLN A 82 12.99 -9.34 -10.03
CA GLN A 82 13.23 -8.14 -10.83
C GLN A 82 12.48 -6.92 -10.29
N MET A 83 11.25 -7.13 -9.81
CA MET A 83 10.48 -6.08 -9.17
C MET A 83 11.14 -5.59 -7.87
N ASP A 84 11.53 -6.54 -7.02
CA ASP A 84 12.17 -6.24 -5.75
C ASP A 84 13.48 -5.45 -5.98
N ALA A 85 14.25 -5.83 -6.98
CA ALA A 85 15.49 -5.13 -7.35
C ALA A 85 15.25 -3.67 -7.78
N VAL A 86 14.23 -3.41 -8.60
CA VAL A 86 13.90 -2.04 -9.02
C VAL A 86 13.48 -1.19 -7.84
N ILE A 87 12.69 -1.74 -6.92
CA ILE A 87 12.25 -1.01 -5.72
C ILE A 87 13.43 -0.70 -4.80
N LEU A 88 14.33 -1.67 -4.61
CA LEU A 88 15.53 -1.46 -3.79
C LEU A 88 16.46 -0.40 -4.40
N GLN A 89 16.66 -0.39 -5.73
CA GLN A 89 17.40 0.66 -6.40
C GLN A 89 16.77 2.04 -6.17
N PHE A 90 15.44 2.12 -6.22
CA PHE A 90 14.73 3.37 -5.96
C PHE A 90 14.88 3.82 -4.51
N LEU A 91 14.74 2.91 -3.54
CA LEU A 91 14.95 3.21 -2.13
C LEU A 91 16.40 3.62 -1.82
N ALA A 92 17.37 2.94 -2.44
CA ALA A 92 18.78 3.32 -2.32
C ALA A 92 19.01 4.76 -2.78
N LYS A 93 18.41 5.14 -3.90
CA LYS A 93 18.52 6.51 -4.44
C LYS A 93 17.87 7.56 -3.53
N LEU A 94 16.73 7.22 -2.89
CA LEU A 94 16.12 8.08 -1.88
C LEU A 94 16.96 8.22 -0.62
N LEU A 95 17.69 7.18 -0.21
CA LEU A 95 18.65 7.24 0.88
C LEU A 95 19.88 8.08 0.53
N GLU A 96 20.44 7.88 -0.67
CA GLU A 96 21.62 8.61 -1.16
C GLU A 96 21.38 10.11 -1.25
N ASN A 97 20.20 10.54 -1.70
CA ASN A 97 19.87 11.96 -1.79
C ASN A 97 19.27 12.56 -0.50
N GLY A 98 19.16 11.76 0.57
CA GLY A 98 18.65 12.22 1.86
C GLY A 98 17.14 12.44 1.94
N SER A 99 16.37 11.99 0.92
CA SER A 99 14.89 12.10 0.95
C SER A 99 14.28 11.19 1.99
N ILE A 100 14.90 10.06 2.26
CA ILE A 100 14.56 9.15 3.35
C ILE A 100 15.79 8.90 4.22
N GLN A 101 15.57 8.63 5.49
CA GLN A 101 16.61 8.33 6.47
C GLN A 101 16.24 7.06 7.24
N LEU A 102 17.27 6.38 7.75
CA LEU A 102 17.09 5.25 8.65
C LEU A 102 17.14 5.76 10.09
N HIS A 103 16.07 5.57 10.81
CA HIS A 103 15.99 5.85 12.24
C HIS A 103 15.80 4.55 13.03
N GLN A 104 16.23 4.56 14.28
CA GLN A 104 15.82 3.52 15.21
C GLN A 104 14.35 3.69 15.52
N GLY A 105 13.55 2.65 15.25
CA GLY A 105 12.10 2.66 15.47
C GLY A 105 11.76 2.82 16.95
N TYR A 106 10.63 3.44 17.20
CA TYR A 106 10.07 3.55 18.54
C TYR A 106 9.44 2.20 18.93
N GLY A 107 10.00 1.52 19.92
CA GLY A 107 9.49 0.23 20.42
C GLY A 107 10.54 -0.89 20.38
N GLY A 108 10.29 -1.93 21.16
CA GLY A 108 11.10 -3.14 21.14
C GLY A 108 10.84 -3.95 19.86
N LYS A 109 11.75 -4.87 19.57
CA LYS A 109 11.64 -5.79 18.43
C LYS A 109 10.30 -6.55 18.40
N GLU A 110 9.78 -6.85 19.58
CA GLU A 110 8.58 -7.64 19.77
C GLU A 110 7.32 -6.84 19.42
N GLU A 111 7.23 -5.60 19.85
CA GLU A 111 6.09 -4.71 19.56
C GLU A 111 5.99 -4.40 18.06
N ILE A 112 7.12 -4.17 17.40
CA ILE A 112 7.17 -3.93 15.95
C ILE A 112 6.64 -5.15 15.20
N GLN A 113 7.09 -6.36 15.57
CA GLN A 113 6.63 -7.60 14.93
C GLN A 113 5.15 -7.83 15.15
N GLN A 114 4.65 -7.65 16.37
CA GLN A 114 3.25 -7.84 16.71
C GLN A 114 2.33 -6.86 15.96
N ILE A 115 2.74 -5.60 15.78
CA ILE A 115 1.99 -4.62 14.99
C ILE A 115 2.04 -5.00 13.51
N SER A 116 3.18 -5.45 12.99
CA SER A 116 3.30 -5.94 11.63
C SER A 116 2.36 -7.13 11.37
N ASP A 117 2.25 -8.05 12.32
CA ASP A 117 1.33 -9.20 12.23
C ASP A 117 -0.14 -8.74 12.17
N VAL A 118 -0.52 -7.72 12.94
CA VAL A 118 -1.86 -7.12 12.88
C VAL A 118 -2.09 -6.45 11.51
N ILE A 119 -1.10 -5.75 10.97
CA ILE A 119 -1.17 -5.15 9.64
C ILE A 119 -1.37 -6.23 8.57
N HIS A 120 -0.59 -7.31 8.61
CA HIS A 120 -0.75 -8.45 7.70
C HIS A 120 -2.12 -9.09 7.81
N TYR A 121 -2.63 -9.25 9.03
CA TYR A 121 -3.97 -9.78 9.25
C TYR A 121 -5.04 -8.89 8.58
N LEU A 122 -4.98 -7.57 8.76
CA LEU A 122 -5.91 -6.63 8.12
C LEU A 122 -5.84 -6.71 6.58
N MET A 123 -4.64 -6.84 6.03
CA MET A 123 -4.44 -6.95 4.58
C MET A 123 -4.99 -8.26 4.01
N ALA A 124 -4.85 -9.36 4.75
CA ALA A 124 -5.36 -10.66 4.35
C ALA A 124 -6.88 -10.79 4.51
N ASN A 125 -7.48 -10.02 5.44
CA ASN A 125 -8.88 -10.13 5.82
C ASN A 125 -9.59 -8.76 5.78
N PRO A 126 -9.65 -8.07 4.63
CA PRO A 126 -10.17 -6.69 4.54
C PRO A 126 -11.64 -6.56 4.93
N ALA A 127 -12.43 -7.63 4.77
CA ALA A 127 -13.84 -7.66 5.14
C ALA A 127 -14.07 -7.79 6.66
N GLU A 128 -13.11 -8.31 7.38
CA GLU A 128 -13.23 -8.51 8.82
C GLU A 128 -13.01 -7.21 9.59
N ARG A 129 -13.77 -7.05 10.66
CA ARG A 129 -13.62 -5.92 11.58
C ARG A 129 -12.83 -6.36 12.80
N LEU A 130 -11.52 -6.27 12.72
CA LEU A 130 -10.68 -6.33 13.90
C LEU A 130 -10.73 -4.96 14.58
N ASP A 131 -11.39 -4.86 15.73
CA ASP A 131 -11.43 -3.60 16.46
C ASP A 131 -10.09 -3.32 17.16
N MET A 132 -9.89 -2.08 17.57
CA MET A 132 -8.62 -1.63 18.14
C MET A 132 -8.33 -2.26 19.51
N HIS A 133 -9.36 -2.64 20.29
CA HIS A 133 -9.17 -3.34 21.56
C HIS A 133 -8.66 -4.76 21.33
N GLU A 134 -9.22 -5.45 20.36
CA GLU A 134 -8.74 -6.79 19.98
C GLU A 134 -7.35 -6.74 19.36
N ALA A 135 -7.09 -5.76 18.48
CA ALA A 135 -5.77 -5.57 17.89
C ALA A 135 -4.70 -5.30 18.96
N SER A 136 -4.98 -4.42 19.93
CA SER A 136 -4.05 -4.14 21.03
C SER A 136 -3.80 -5.35 21.91
N ARG A 137 -4.83 -6.17 22.20
CA ARG A 137 -4.68 -7.43 22.95
C ARG A 137 -3.79 -8.44 22.24
N ARG A 138 -3.92 -8.58 20.91
CA ARG A 138 -3.07 -9.45 20.10
C ARG A 138 -1.60 -9.04 20.16
N CYS A 139 -1.35 -7.75 20.31
CA CYS A 139 -0.01 -7.20 20.47
C CYS A 139 0.47 -7.17 21.94
N GLY A 140 -0.30 -7.71 22.90
CA GLY A 140 0.06 -7.60 24.32
C GLY A 140 0.20 -6.16 24.84
N LEU A 141 -0.37 -5.19 24.11
CA LEU A 141 -0.24 -3.77 24.40
C LEU A 141 -1.52 -3.21 25.03
N SER A 142 -1.38 -2.16 25.84
CA SER A 142 -2.52 -1.36 26.22
C SER A 142 -3.08 -0.63 24.98
N TYR A 143 -4.37 -0.28 25.01
CA TYR A 143 -5.03 0.48 23.94
C TYR A 143 -4.26 1.74 23.53
N TYR A 144 -3.77 2.51 24.50
CA TYR A 144 -3.03 3.75 24.24
C TYR A 144 -1.62 3.50 23.67
N ALA A 145 -0.92 2.47 24.17
CA ALA A 145 0.39 2.11 23.66
C ALA A 145 0.28 1.60 22.22
N PHE A 146 -0.69 0.74 21.92
CA PHE A 146 -0.96 0.27 20.57
C PHE A 146 -1.28 1.42 19.63
N SER A 147 -2.19 2.32 20.02
CA SER A 147 -2.57 3.48 19.19
C SER A 147 -1.37 4.34 18.82
N ARG A 148 -0.50 4.61 19.79
CA ARG A 148 0.71 5.39 19.59
C ARG A 148 1.69 4.68 18.66
N PHE A 149 2.08 3.45 18.96
CA PHE A 149 3.03 2.70 18.14
C PHE A 149 2.50 2.43 16.73
N PHE A 150 1.22 2.13 16.60
CA PHE A 150 0.60 1.95 15.29
C PHE A 150 0.69 3.23 14.45
N HIS A 151 0.40 4.39 15.06
CA HIS A 151 0.52 5.68 14.38
C HIS A 151 1.97 6.02 14.02
N GLU A 152 2.92 5.78 14.92
CA GLU A 152 4.35 5.96 14.66
C GLU A 152 4.85 5.08 13.50
N MET A 153 4.37 3.83 13.40
CA MET A 153 4.75 2.89 12.33
C MET A 153 4.08 3.16 10.99
N THR A 154 2.83 3.64 10.99
CA THR A 154 2.02 3.74 9.76
C THR A 154 1.76 5.16 9.31
N GLY A 155 2.08 6.15 10.13
CA GLY A 155 1.76 7.55 9.89
C GLY A 155 0.27 7.90 10.01
N MET A 156 -0.59 6.93 10.38
CA MET A 156 -2.04 7.15 10.47
C MET A 156 -2.71 6.36 11.58
N GLY A 157 -3.94 6.74 11.93
CA GLY A 157 -4.71 6.04 12.95
C GLY A 157 -5.18 4.65 12.48
N TYR A 158 -5.32 3.70 13.41
CA TYR A 158 -5.71 2.31 13.13
C TYR A 158 -6.99 2.18 12.30
N ALA A 159 -8.05 2.92 12.67
CA ALA A 159 -9.32 2.89 11.94
C ALA A 159 -9.20 3.47 10.51
N GLU A 160 -8.38 4.49 10.33
CA GLU A 160 -8.12 5.11 9.04
C GLU A 160 -7.32 4.14 8.15
N TYR A 161 -6.31 3.49 8.69
CA TYR A 161 -5.51 2.47 8.01
C TYR A 161 -6.38 1.27 7.57
N GLY A 162 -7.22 0.74 8.45
CA GLY A 162 -8.15 -0.34 8.11
C GLY A 162 -9.12 0.04 6.99
N ASN A 163 -9.59 1.29 6.99
CA ASN A 163 -10.42 1.81 5.91
C ASN A 163 -9.65 1.94 4.60
N LEU A 164 -8.40 2.40 4.65
CA LEU A 164 -7.52 2.47 3.47
C LEU A 164 -7.33 1.09 2.83
N ILE A 165 -7.03 0.06 3.63
CA ILE A 165 -6.90 -1.33 3.15
C ILE A 165 -8.19 -1.77 2.45
N ARG A 166 -9.37 -1.54 3.05
CA ARG A 166 -10.65 -1.90 2.43
C ARG A 166 -10.85 -1.21 1.09
N ILE A 167 -10.57 0.09 1.01
CA ILE A 167 -10.68 0.84 -0.26
C ILE A 167 -9.75 0.26 -1.31
N ARG A 168 -8.49 -0.02 -0.97
CA ARG A 168 -7.52 -0.62 -1.90
C ARG A 168 -7.97 -1.96 -2.45
N HIS A 169 -8.57 -2.80 -1.59
CA HIS A 169 -9.12 -4.08 -2.04
C HIS A 169 -10.29 -3.92 -3.03
N THR A 170 -11.09 -2.85 -2.91
CA THR A 170 -12.21 -2.61 -3.83
C THR A 170 -11.77 -2.16 -5.23
N GLU A 171 -10.57 -1.64 -5.40
CA GLU A 171 -10.07 -1.22 -6.72
C GLU A 171 -10.02 -2.39 -7.69
N GLU A 172 -9.57 -3.55 -7.23
CA GLU A 172 -9.58 -4.79 -8.04
C GLU A 172 -10.99 -5.24 -8.38
N LEU A 173 -11.89 -5.20 -7.41
CA LEU A 173 -13.28 -5.57 -7.63
C LEU A 173 -13.95 -4.64 -8.65
N LEU A 174 -13.63 -3.34 -8.62
CA LEU A 174 -14.14 -2.38 -9.60
C LEU A 174 -13.64 -2.65 -11.02
N ILE A 175 -12.39 -3.10 -11.17
CA ILE A 175 -11.75 -3.34 -12.47
C ILE A 175 -12.17 -4.69 -13.06
N TYR A 176 -12.24 -5.73 -12.23
CA TYR A 176 -12.30 -7.11 -12.70
C TYR A 176 -13.63 -7.83 -12.44
N SER A 177 -14.59 -7.18 -11.77
CA SER A 177 -15.91 -7.77 -11.54
C SER A 177 -17.04 -6.88 -12.03
N ASP A 178 -18.20 -7.50 -12.27
CA ASP A 178 -19.45 -6.82 -12.60
C ASP A 178 -20.27 -6.45 -11.35
N MET A 179 -19.71 -6.62 -10.16
CA MET A 179 -20.38 -6.30 -8.90
C MET A 179 -20.79 -4.84 -8.86
N SER A 180 -22.00 -4.56 -8.40
CA SER A 180 -22.45 -3.19 -8.13
C SER A 180 -21.62 -2.53 -7.03
N VAL A 181 -21.68 -1.21 -6.96
CA VAL A 181 -20.99 -0.43 -5.91
C VAL A 181 -21.44 -0.84 -4.51
N GLU A 182 -22.72 -1.19 -4.36
CA GLU A 182 -23.29 -1.68 -3.11
C GLU A 182 -22.75 -3.08 -2.75
N GLU A 183 -22.67 -3.99 -3.70
CA GLU A 183 -22.10 -5.33 -3.48
C GLU A 183 -20.63 -5.26 -3.11
N ILE A 184 -19.84 -4.41 -3.79
CA ILE A 184 -18.43 -4.18 -3.46
C ILE A 184 -18.29 -3.62 -2.04
N SER A 185 -19.11 -2.62 -1.68
CA SER A 185 -19.03 -2.05 -0.32
C SER A 185 -19.31 -3.10 0.76
N ARG A 186 -20.27 -3.98 0.53
CA ARG A 186 -20.59 -5.11 1.43
C ARG A 186 -19.48 -6.15 1.48
N ALA A 187 -18.90 -6.47 0.32
CA ALA A 187 -17.82 -7.45 0.21
C ALA A 187 -16.57 -7.09 1.04
N VAL A 188 -16.34 -5.79 1.28
CA VAL A 188 -15.24 -5.31 2.13
C VAL A 188 -15.69 -4.90 3.55
N GLY A 189 -16.87 -5.36 3.98
CA GLY A 189 -17.38 -5.12 5.33
C GLY A 189 -17.80 -3.68 5.63
N MET A 190 -18.08 -2.86 4.58
CA MET A 190 -18.62 -1.52 4.73
C MET A 190 -20.15 -1.55 4.68
N SER A 191 -20.80 -1.14 5.77
CA SER A 191 -22.27 -1.19 5.92
C SER A 191 -23.02 -0.14 5.10
N SER A 192 -22.34 0.89 4.58
CA SER A 192 -22.96 2.00 3.85
C SER A 192 -22.22 2.27 2.54
N ALA A 193 -22.91 2.07 1.43
CA ALA A 193 -22.38 2.39 0.10
C ALA A 193 -22.07 3.90 -0.08
N ASN A 194 -22.84 4.76 0.59
CA ASN A 194 -22.59 6.20 0.60
C ASN A 194 -21.28 6.54 1.33
N TYR A 195 -21.04 5.90 2.48
CA TYR A 195 -19.79 6.07 3.22
C TYR A 195 -18.60 5.55 2.40
N TYR A 196 -18.74 4.36 1.82
CA TYR A 196 -17.75 3.77 0.91
C TYR A 196 -17.43 4.72 -0.25
N THR A 197 -18.45 5.22 -0.97
CA THR A 197 -18.27 6.11 -2.12
C THR A 197 -17.52 7.40 -1.75
N ARG A 198 -17.85 8.00 -0.60
CA ARG A 198 -17.17 9.19 -0.09
C ARG A 198 -15.72 8.91 0.25
N LEU A 199 -15.47 7.78 0.93
CA LEU A 199 -14.12 7.40 1.33
C LEU A 199 -13.26 7.02 0.12
N PHE A 200 -13.80 6.25 -0.81
CA PHE A 200 -13.15 5.90 -2.07
C PHE A 200 -12.76 7.16 -2.86
N LYS A 201 -13.67 8.14 -2.94
CA LYS A 201 -13.36 9.41 -3.60
C LYS A 201 -12.27 10.20 -2.87
N LYS A 202 -12.24 10.17 -1.53
CA LYS A 202 -11.16 10.79 -0.73
C LYS A 202 -9.79 10.16 -1.06
N VAL A 203 -9.74 8.83 -1.19
CA VAL A 203 -8.50 8.07 -1.42
C VAL A 203 -8.04 8.14 -2.88
N ASN A 204 -8.98 8.01 -3.83
CA ASN A 204 -8.67 7.85 -5.26
C ASN A 204 -8.96 9.09 -6.12
N GLY A 205 -9.38 10.20 -5.52
CA GLY A 205 -9.69 11.45 -6.23
C GLY A 205 -10.97 11.40 -7.08
N MET A 206 -11.56 10.21 -7.30
CA MET A 206 -12.76 10.03 -8.11
C MET A 206 -13.72 8.99 -7.53
N SER A 207 -14.99 9.02 -7.98
CA SER A 207 -16.00 8.06 -7.49
C SER A 207 -15.71 6.64 -7.99
N PRO A 208 -16.20 5.58 -7.27
CA PRO A 208 -16.06 4.19 -7.71
C PRO A 208 -16.59 3.94 -9.12
N THR A 209 -17.73 4.52 -9.47
CA THR A 209 -18.33 4.39 -10.80
C THR A 209 -17.44 5.01 -11.88
N LYS A 210 -16.88 6.20 -11.62
CA LYS A 210 -15.94 6.84 -12.54
C LYS A 210 -14.65 6.03 -12.65
N TYR A 211 -14.15 5.50 -11.55
CA TYR A 211 -12.96 4.63 -11.52
C TYR A 211 -13.16 3.41 -12.40
N ARG A 212 -14.30 2.71 -12.27
CA ARG A 212 -14.67 1.59 -13.15
C ARG A 212 -14.76 2.00 -14.61
N SER A 213 -15.36 3.14 -14.92
CA SER A 213 -15.47 3.60 -16.33
C SER A 213 -14.13 3.90 -16.97
N VAL A 214 -13.14 4.29 -16.18
CA VAL A 214 -11.78 4.62 -16.66
C VAL A 214 -10.90 3.38 -16.75
N TYR A 215 -10.93 2.53 -15.72
CA TYR A 215 -9.97 1.43 -15.53
C TYR A 215 -10.60 0.03 -15.67
N GLY A 216 -11.93 -0.08 -15.62
CA GLY A 216 -12.61 -1.37 -15.74
C GLY A 216 -12.46 -1.97 -17.14
N LYS A 217 -12.61 -3.29 -17.25
CA LYS A 217 -12.61 -3.98 -18.54
C LYS A 217 -13.72 -3.38 -19.42
N ARG A 218 -13.34 -2.84 -20.57
CA ARG A 218 -14.34 -2.59 -21.62
C ARG A 218 -14.81 -3.96 -22.10
N GLN A 219 -16.08 -4.27 -21.90
CA GLN A 219 -16.71 -5.38 -22.61
C GLN A 219 -16.66 -5.04 -24.10
N TYR A 220 -15.82 -5.75 -24.85
CA TYR A 220 -15.89 -5.81 -26.31
C TYR A 220 -16.67 -7.02 -26.71
#